data_e41e4b13743566583f063b4fbf119ab1
#
_entry.id   e41e4b13743566583f063b4fbf119ab1
#
_cell.length_a   1.000
_cell.length_b   1.000
_cell.length_c   1.000
_cell.angle_alpha   90.00
_cell.angle_beta   90.00
_cell.angle_gamma   90.00
#
_symmetry.space_group_name_H-M   'P 1'
#
loop_
_entity.id
_entity.type
_entity.pdbx_description
1 polymer ?
#
loop_
_entity_poly.entity_id
_entity_poly.type
_entity_poly.pdbx_seq_one_letter_code
_entity_poly.pdbx_strand_id
1 'polypeptide(L)'
;MKTKKDSALAFDLFFCLVFMPLIIVLGPAWYWITSWPLFCVLVFGFFYACYFVITRIHVPDMLLAKNYRLIAWVFGVLVIVNYLLSWYPLPQMEFVTPAMSEYQTQVRDYSVSLSLWMMFSLVLGYSVTTSLVKGLYEQLLLKRRIENERDKAELAMFRAQISPHFMFNTLNTLYSLVIGTSQKAEDAFIKFTEILKYTYVTIENEKVALDDEVAYIQNYIDLQNIRLNSHTRVDWRHDIEDGKVMIPP
;
A
#
# COMPACT_ATOMS: atom_id res chain seq x y z
N MET A 1 -7.38 4.45 -3.30
CA MET A 1 -7.08 4.73 -4.73
C MET A 1 -6.06 5.85 -4.95
N LYS A 2 -6.07 6.92 -4.15
CA LYS A 2 -5.14 8.07 -4.27
C LYS A 2 -3.67 7.67 -4.04
N THR A 3 -3.37 6.91 -3.01
CA THR A 3 -2.01 6.45 -2.66
C THR A 3 -1.32 5.56 -3.70
N LYS A 4 -2.08 4.76 -4.48
CA LYS A 4 -1.52 3.91 -5.56
C LYS A 4 -1.00 4.74 -6.73
N LYS A 5 -1.73 5.80 -7.10
CA LYS A 5 -1.37 6.69 -8.20
C LYS A 5 -0.16 7.55 -7.82
N ASP A 6 -0.10 7.97 -6.55
CA ASP A 6 0.97 8.83 -6.04
C ASP A 6 2.31 8.08 -5.95
N SER A 7 2.32 6.81 -5.52
CA SER A 7 3.55 5.99 -5.47
C SER A 7 4.08 5.65 -6.87
N ALA A 8 3.21 5.30 -7.81
CA ALA A 8 3.63 5.03 -9.19
C ALA A 8 4.24 6.29 -9.85
N LEU A 9 3.63 7.44 -9.63
CA LEU A 9 4.12 8.73 -10.12
C LEU A 9 5.50 9.08 -9.52
N ALA A 10 5.74 8.77 -8.24
CA ALA A 10 7.02 9.03 -7.61
C ALA A 10 8.17 8.25 -8.26
N PHE A 11 7.97 6.98 -8.62
CA PHE A 11 8.97 6.19 -9.34
C PHE A 11 9.24 6.72 -10.75
N ASP A 12 8.18 7.14 -11.45
CA ASP A 12 8.30 7.68 -12.81
C ASP A 12 9.02 9.04 -12.78
N LEU A 13 8.71 9.91 -11.80
CA LEU A 13 9.41 11.18 -11.59
C LEU A 13 10.87 10.98 -11.20
N PHE A 14 11.15 10.02 -10.31
CA PHE A 14 12.53 9.70 -9.93
C PHE A 14 13.35 9.23 -11.15
N PHE A 15 12.78 8.38 -11.99
CA PHE A 15 13.43 7.96 -13.22
C PHE A 15 13.75 9.14 -14.14
N CYS A 16 12.76 10.00 -14.39
CA CYS A 16 12.92 11.12 -15.33
C CYS A 16 13.82 12.24 -14.80
N LEU A 17 13.73 12.57 -13.50
CA LEU A 17 14.38 13.76 -12.93
C LEU A 17 15.72 13.46 -12.24
N VAL A 18 15.95 12.20 -11.82
CA VAL A 18 17.15 11.84 -11.07
C VAL A 18 17.96 10.80 -11.83
N PHE A 19 17.38 9.65 -12.13
CA PHE A 19 18.12 8.51 -12.68
C PHE A 19 18.65 8.77 -14.10
N MET A 20 17.81 9.25 -15.02
CA MET A 20 18.25 9.57 -16.40
C MET A 20 19.24 10.73 -16.46
N PRO A 21 19.03 11.88 -15.80
CA PRO A 21 20.04 12.92 -15.73
C PRO A 21 21.37 12.44 -15.13
N LEU A 22 21.33 11.58 -14.11
CA LEU A 22 22.54 11.03 -13.50
C LEU A 22 23.33 10.16 -14.51
N ILE A 23 22.67 9.31 -15.28
CA ILE A 23 23.30 8.51 -16.34
C ILE A 23 23.91 9.42 -17.40
N ILE A 24 23.25 10.51 -17.77
CA ILE A 24 23.73 11.49 -18.74
C ILE A 24 25.02 12.17 -18.23
N VAL A 25 25.04 12.56 -16.95
CA VAL A 25 26.19 13.27 -16.36
C VAL A 25 27.37 12.33 -16.12
N LEU A 26 27.15 11.10 -15.66
CA LEU A 26 28.20 10.13 -15.36
C LEU A 26 28.74 9.41 -16.60
N GLY A 27 27.96 9.39 -17.67
CA GLY A 27 28.36 8.74 -18.93
C GLY A 27 29.04 9.67 -19.91
N PRO A 28 29.47 9.16 -21.07
CA PRO A 28 30.08 9.96 -22.15
C PRO A 28 29.05 10.83 -22.88
N ALA A 29 27.83 10.91 -22.40
CA ALA A 29 26.69 11.52 -23.06
C ALA A 29 26.88 13.02 -23.31
N TRP A 30 27.61 13.72 -22.45
CA TRP A 30 27.91 15.14 -22.67
C TRP A 30 28.65 15.37 -24.00
N TYR A 31 29.65 14.51 -24.28
CA TYR A 31 30.36 14.57 -25.56
C TYR A 31 29.45 14.23 -26.74
N TRP A 32 28.56 13.25 -26.58
CA TRP A 32 27.60 12.86 -27.62
C TRP A 32 26.57 13.95 -27.92
N ILE A 33 26.08 14.65 -26.91
CA ILE A 33 25.11 15.76 -27.07
C ILE A 33 25.70 16.86 -27.93
N THR A 34 26.98 17.21 -27.71
CA THR A 34 27.65 18.27 -28.47
C THR A 34 28.05 17.83 -29.87
N SER A 35 28.48 16.59 -30.05
CA SER A 35 29.00 16.07 -31.31
C SER A 35 27.94 15.41 -32.20
N TRP A 36 26.97 14.72 -31.59
CA TRP A 36 25.96 13.91 -32.32
C TRP A 36 24.56 14.04 -31.72
N PRO A 37 23.92 15.21 -31.79
CA PRO A 37 22.66 15.47 -31.10
C PRO A 37 21.51 14.55 -31.53
N LEU A 38 21.42 14.22 -32.84
CA LEU A 38 20.40 13.29 -33.35
C LEU A 38 20.55 11.89 -32.76
N PHE A 39 21.76 11.37 -32.67
CA PHE A 39 22.06 10.10 -32.05
C PHE A 39 21.63 10.10 -30.57
N CYS A 40 21.92 11.16 -29.83
CA CYS A 40 21.50 11.31 -28.44
C CYS A 40 19.97 11.25 -28.28
N VAL A 41 19.25 11.98 -29.12
CA VAL A 41 17.77 11.97 -29.08
C VAL A 41 17.23 10.54 -29.29
N LEU A 42 17.79 9.79 -30.25
CA LEU A 42 17.39 8.42 -30.51
C LEU A 42 17.68 7.49 -29.32
N VAL A 43 18.90 7.57 -28.77
CA VAL A 43 19.34 6.73 -27.64
C VAL A 43 18.54 7.02 -26.38
N PHE A 44 18.40 8.26 -25.99
CA PHE A 44 17.64 8.64 -24.79
C PHE A 44 16.16 8.39 -24.97
N GLY A 45 15.58 8.69 -26.13
CA GLY A 45 14.20 8.34 -26.48
C GLY A 45 13.94 6.84 -26.34
N PHE A 46 14.87 6.02 -26.82
CA PHE A 46 14.82 4.57 -26.67
C PHE A 46 14.90 4.16 -25.18
N PHE A 47 15.77 4.72 -24.36
CA PHE A 47 15.88 4.38 -22.94
C PHE A 47 14.63 4.78 -22.15
N TYR A 48 14.02 5.92 -22.45
CA TYR A 48 12.72 6.28 -21.90
C TYR A 48 11.63 5.28 -22.32
N ALA A 49 11.61 4.90 -23.61
CA ALA A 49 10.68 3.89 -24.11
C ALA A 49 10.87 2.54 -23.41
N CYS A 50 12.12 2.08 -23.20
CA CYS A 50 12.41 0.85 -22.45
C CYS A 50 11.80 0.89 -21.04
N TYR A 51 12.03 1.98 -20.29
CA TYR A 51 11.48 2.14 -18.95
C TYR A 51 9.96 2.07 -18.94
N PHE A 52 9.29 2.87 -19.79
CA PHE A 52 7.84 2.91 -19.82
C PHE A 52 7.22 1.61 -20.32
N VAL A 53 7.82 0.95 -21.30
CA VAL A 53 7.34 -0.35 -21.79
C VAL A 53 7.41 -1.38 -20.67
N ILE A 54 8.55 -1.54 -20.01
CA ILE A 54 8.75 -2.56 -18.97
C ILE A 54 7.83 -2.30 -17.75
N THR A 55 7.71 -1.04 -17.32
CA THR A 55 6.86 -0.70 -16.17
C THR A 55 5.37 -0.80 -16.48
N ARG A 56 4.94 -0.59 -17.74
CA ARG A 56 3.54 -0.72 -18.17
C ARG A 56 3.10 -2.15 -18.43
N ILE A 57 4.01 -3.03 -18.83
CA ILE A 57 3.72 -4.45 -19.11
C ILE A 57 3.43 -5.23 -17.81
N HIS A 58 3.72 -4.68 -16.63
CA HIS A 58 3.53 -5.37 -15.33
C HIS A 58 4.22 -6.75 -15.32
N VAL A 59 5.54 -6.74 -15.45
CA VAL A 59 6.38 -7.96 -15.45
C VAL A 59 6.00 -8.98 -14.36
N PRO A 60 5.68 -8.58 -13.10
CA PRO A 60 5.25 -9.52 -12.07
C PRO A 60 4.00 -10.31 -12.43
N ASP A 61 3.00 -9.66 -13.01
CA ASP A 61 1.73 -10.31 -13.37
C ASP A 61 1.93 -11.34 -14.49
N MET A 62 2.81 -11.03 -15.44
CA MET A 62 3.19 -11.96 -16.50
C MET A 62 3.99 -13.16 -15.99
N LEU A 63 4.86 -12.96 -14.99
CA LEU A 63 5.60 -14.05 -14.34
C LEU A 63 4.63 -14.98 -13.61
N LEU A 64 3.66 -14.44 -12.89
CA LEU A 64 2.61 -15.22 -12.20
C LEU A 64 1.71 -15.96 -13.18
N ALA A 65 1.36 -15.32 -14.31
CA ALA A 65 0.59 -15.96 -15.38
C ALA A 65 1.39 -16.97 -16.21
N LYS A 66 2.68 -17.18 -15.89
CA LYS A 66 3.62 -18.06 -16.62
C LYS A 66 3.74 -17.74 -18.11
N ASN A 67 3.51 -16.49 -18.49
CA ASN A 67 3.57 -16.06 -19.89
C ASN A 67 5.00 -15.65 -20.30
N TYR A 68 5.94 -16.59 -20.16
CA TYR A 68 7.37 -16.38 -20.42
C TYR A 68 7.66 -16.04 -21.89
N ARG A 69 6.81 -16.48 -22.81
CA ARG A 69 6.99 -16.20 -24.24
C ARG A 69 6.89 -14.70 -24.56
N LEU A 70 5.91 -14.03 -23.99
CA LEU A 70 5.72 -12.59 -24.19
C LEU A 70 6.85 -11.78 -23.53
N ILE A 71 7.28 -12.17 -22.33
CA ILE A 71 8.43 -11.57 -21.67
C ILE A 71 9.68 -11.70 -22.55
N ALA A 72 10.00 -12.91 -22.99
CA ALA A 72 11.16 -13.16 -23.85
C ALA A 72 11.10 -12.37 -25.16
N TRP A 73 9.91 -12.24 -25.75
CA TRP A 73 9.72 -11.47 -26.99
C TRP A 73 9.97 -9.96 -26.75
N VAL A 74 9.41 -9.37 -25.70
CA VAL A 74 9.63 -7.97 -25.38
C VAL A 74 11.11 -7.69 -25.10
N PHE A 75 11.75 -8.48 -24.24
CA PHE A 75 13.17 -8.30 -23.95
C PHE A 75 14.03 -8.50 -25.20
N GLY A 76 13.70 -9.49 -26.04
CA GLY A 76 14.38 -9.73 -27.31
C GLY A 76 14.32 -8.53 -28.25
N VAL A 77 13.14 -7.92 -28.39
CA VAL A 77 12.98 -6.70 -29.20
C VAL A 77 13.83 -5.55 -28.65
N LEU A 78 13.83 -5.31 -27.33
CA LEU A 78 14.63 -4.24 -26.73
C LEU A 78 16.14 -4.46 -26.95
N VAL A 79 16.61 -5.70 -26.82
CA VAL A 79 18.01 -6.08 -27.11
C VAL A 79 18.35 -5.85 -28.58
N ILE A 80 17.47 -6.25 -29.50
CA ILE A 80 17.67 -6.04 -30.95
C ILE A 80 17.75 -4.55 -31.28
N VAL A 81 16.86 -3.74 -30.73
CA VAL A 81 16.87 -2.28 -30.96
C VAL A 81 18.16 -1.66 -30.40
N ASN A 82 18.60 -2.05 -29.20
CA ASN A 82 19.88 -1.58 -28.66
C ASN A 82 21.07 -1.98 -29.52
N TYR A 83 21.05 -3.22 -30.04
CA TYR A 83 22.08 -3.69 -30.97
C TYR A 83 22.10 -2.88 -32.27
N LEU A 84 20.94 -2.59 -32.87
CA LEU A 84 20.85 -1.74 -34.05
C LEU A 84 21.35 -0.31 -33.79
N LEU A 85 21.06 0.28 -32.62
CA LEU A 85 21.58 1.57 -32.22
C LEU A 85 23.11 1.58 -32.05
N SER A 86 23.70 0.46 -31.65
CA SER A 86 25.16 0.34 -31.54
C SER A 86 25.90 0.35 -32.90
N TRP A 87 25.17 0.15 -34.01
CA TRP A 87 25.66 0.23 -35.37
C TRP A 87 25.27 1.56 -36.05
N TYR A 88 24.89 2.56 -35.28
CA TYR A 88 24.55 3.86 -35.83
C TYR A 88 25.75 4.49 -36.56
N PRO A 89 25.63 4.95 -37.85
CA PRO A 89 26.72 5.47 -38.63
C PRO A 89 27.17 6.86 -38.08
N LEU A 90 28.22 6.82 -37.28
CA LEU A 90 28.85 8.05 -36.78
C LEU A 90 29.84 8.60 -37.83
N PRO A 91 30.04 9.94 -37.94
CA PRO A 91 30.99 10.51 -38.84
C PRO A 91 32.41 10.00 -38.60
N GLN A 92 33.17 9.77 -39.68
CA GLN A 92 34.57 9.36 -39.56
C GLN A 92 35.41 10.46 -38.88
N MET A 93 36.41 10.03 -38.12
CA MET A 93 37.37 10.94 -37.50
C MET A 93 38.49 11.21 -38.48
N GLU A 94 38.75 12.48 -38.72
CA GLU A 94 39.85 12.92 -39.59
C GLU A 94 41.11 13.21 -38.76
N PHE A 95 42.20 12.52 -39.07
CA PHE A 95 43.52 12.74 -38.45
C PHE A 95 44.60 12.87 -39.53
N VAL A 96 45.82 13.16 -39.12
CA VAL A 96 46.96 13.44 -39.99
C VAL A 96 47.30 12.28 -40.94
N THR A 97 47.06 11.03 -40.53
CA THR A 97 47.29 9.86 -41.38
C THR A 97 46.05 9.00 -41.50
N PRO A 98 45.78 8.41 -42.69
CA PRO A 98 44.63 7.53 -42.87
C PRO A 98 44.58 6.35 -41.89
N ALA A 99 45.71 5.70 -41.61
CA ALA A 99 45.80 4.60 -40.65
C ALA A 99 45.45 5.01 -39.23
N MET A 100 45.86 6.20 -38.83
CA MET A 100 45.53 6.80 -37.52
C MET A 100 44.04 7.14 -37.44
N SER A 101 43.48 7.66 -38.52
CA SER A 101 42.03 7.96 -38.63
C SER A 101 41.19 6.69 -38.50
N GLU A 102 41.58 5.62 -39.18
CA GLU A 102 40.86 4.34 -39.08
C GLU A 102 40.94 3.75 -37.68
N TYR A 103 42.11 3.67 -37.06
CA TYR A 103 42.30 3.18 -35.70
C TYR A 103 41.47 3.97 -34.68
N GLN A 104 41.50 5.30 -34.71
CA GLN A 104 40.75 6.15 -33.77
C GLN A 104 39.24 6.01 -33.97
N THR A 105 38.79 5.84 -35.22
CA THR A 105 37.37 5.57 -35.52
C THR A 105 36.92 4.25 -34.92
N GLN A 106 37.72 3.18 -35.08
CA GLN A 106 37.39 1.87 -34.48
C GLN A 106 37.33 1.91 -32.95
N VAL A 107 38.30 2.56 -32.29
CA VAL A 107 38.34 2.73 -30.83
C VAL A 107 37.12 3.49 -30.34
N ARG A 108 36.75 4.57 -31.02
CA ARG A 108 35.54 5.36 -30.71
C ARG A 108 34.29 4.49 -30.84
N ASP A 109 34.11 3.79 -31.95
CA ASP A 109 32.90 3.00 -32.22
C ASP A 109 32.75 1.86 -31.21
N TYR A 110 33.85 1.22 -30.83
CA TYR A 110 33.88 0.24 -29.76
C TYR A 110 33.48 0.85 -28.42
N SER A 111 34.04 2.02 -28.08
CA SER A 111 33.75 2.74 -26.81
C SER A 111 32.30 3.19 -26.73
N VAL A 112 31.73 3.69 -27.84
CA VAL A 112 30.31 4.08 -27.93
C VAL A 112 29.41 2.86 -27.76
N SER A 113 29.69 1.76 -28.46
CA SER A 113 28.95 0.52 -28.33
C SER A 113 28.98 -0.02 -26.90
N LEU A 114 30.15 -0.08 -26.28
CA LEU A 114 30.30 -0.52 -24.88
C LEU A 114 29.49 0.36 -23.92
N SER A 115 29.56 1.67 -24.09
CA SER A 115 28.81 2.64 -23.27
C SER A 115 27.29 2.48 -23.43
N LEU A 116 26.80 2.24 -24.65
CA LEU A 116 25.38 1.94 -24.91
C LEU A 116 24.91 0.68 -24.19
N TRP A 117 25.69 -0.40 -24.25
CA TRP A 117 25.35 -1.64 -23.57
C TRP A 117 25.35 -1.49 -22.05
N MET A 118 26.30 -0.74 -21.49
CA MET A 118 26.34 -0.44 -20.06
C MET A 118 25.11 0.39 -19.63
N MET A 119 24.80 1.50 -20.34
CA MET A 119 23.64 2.33 -20.06
C MET A 119 22.32 1.56 -20.20
N PHE A 120 22.20 0.77 -21.28
CA PHE A 120 21.03 -0.10 -21.50
C PHE A 120 20.83 -1.08 -20.34
N SER A 121 21.91 -1.73 -19.89
CA SER A 121 21.85 -2.68 -18.77
C SER A 121 21.40 -2.01 -17.46
N LEU A 122 21.86 -0.79 -17.19
CA LEU A 122 21.44 -0.01 -16.02
C LEU A 122 19.97 0.39 -16.11
N VAL A 123 19.52 0.89 -17.26
CA VAL A 123 18.11 1.27 -17.49
C VAL A 123 17.20 0.04 -17.39
N LEU A 124 17.62 -1.07 -18.01
CA LEU A 124 16.87 -2.33 -17.96
C LEU A 124 16.75 -2.85 -16.53
N GLY A 125 17.85 -2.91 -15.80
CA GLY A 125 17.88 -3.35 -14.40
C GLY A 125 17.00 -2.48 -13.51
N TYR A 126 17.11 -1.16 -13.64
CA TYR A 126 16.25 -0.22 -12.92
C TYR A 126 14.77 -0.41 -13.26
N SER A 127 14.43 -0.56 -14.55
CA SER A 127 13.05 -0.73 -15.01
C SER A 127 12.41 -2.01 -14.48
N VAL A 128 13.14 -3.12 -14.54
CA VAL A 128 12.69 -4.41 -14.00
C VAL A 128 12.51 -4.34 -12.50
N THR A 129 13.50 -3.80 -11.77
CA THR A 129 13.42 -3.64 -10.31
C THR A 129 12.21 -2.79 -9.92
N THR A 130 12.00 -1.66 -10.59
CA THR A 130 10.85 -0.79 -10.34
C THR A 130 9.52 -1.52 -10.60
N SER A 131 9.42 -2.28 -11.70
CA SER A 131 8.24 -3.09 -12.02
C SER A 131 7.96 -4.14 -10.95
N LEU A 132 8.99 -4.86 -10.49
CA LEU A 132 8.88 -5.87 -9.42
C LEU A 132 8.46 -5.24 -8.09
N VAL A 133 9.06 -4.13 -7.69
CA VAL A 133 8.72 -3.44 -6.43
C VAL A 133 7.28 -2.94 -6.46
N LYS A 134 6.85 -2.33 -7.58
CA LYS A 134 5.44 -1.89 -7.75
C LYS A 134 4.48 -3.08 -7.62
N GLY A 135 4.76 -4.21 -8.28
CA GLY A 135 3.93 -5.40 -8.22
C GLY A 135 3.86 -6.04 -6.83
N LEU A 136 5.00 -6.18 -6.15
CA LEU A 136 5.05 -6.69 -4.79
C LEU A 136 4.26 -5.79 -3.81
N TYR A 137 4.38 -4.48 -3.95
CA TYR A 137 3.63 -3.53 -3.12
C TYR A 137 2.13 -3.66 -3.34
N GLU A 138 1.67 -3.82 -4.59
CA GLU A 138 0.26 -4.05 -4.90
C GLU A 138 -0.27 -5.36 -4.30
N GLN A 139 0.49 -6.44 -4.41
CA GLN A 139 0.12 -7.72 -3.80
C GLN A 139 0.05 -7.63 -2.27
N LEU A 140 0.98 -6.92 -1.64
CA LEU A 140 0.96 -6.70 -0.19
C LEU A 140 -0.28 -5.92 0.26
N LEU A 141 -0.65 -4.87 -0.48
CA LEU A 141 -1.86 -4.08 -0.19
C LEU A 141 -3.13 -4.92 -0.37
N LEU A 142 -3.18 -5.74 -1.43
CA LEU A 142 -4.31 -6.64 -1.67
C LEU A 142 -4.45 -7.67 -0.54
N LYS A 143 -3.33 -8.30 -0.16
CA LYS A 143 -3.29 -9.26 0.95
C LYS A 143 -3.82 -8.65 2.24
N ARG A 144 -3.33 -7.46 2.62
CA ARG A 144 -3.82 -6.76 3.82
C ARG A 144 -5.32 -6.44 3.78
N ARG A 145 -5.85 -6.11 2.59
CA ARG A 145 -7.30 -5.89 2.44
C ARG A 145 -8.08 -7.17 2.68
N ILE A 146 -7.67 -8.26 2.05
CA ILE A 146 -8.32 -9.58 2.22
C ILE A 146 -8.28 -10.02 3.69
N GLU A 147 -7.14 -9.86 4.37
CA GLU A 147 -6.99 -10.17 5.79
C GLU A 147 -7.97 -9.33 6.63
N ASN A 148 -8.03 -8.01 6.42
CA ASN A 148 -8.97 -7.13 7.13
C ASN A 148 -10.44 -7.48 6.86
N GLU A 149 -10.80 -7.85 5.63
CA GLU A 149 -12.17 -8.27 5.28
C GLU A 149 -12.50 -9.62 5.94
N ARG A 150 -11.54 -10.55 5.95
CA ARG A 150 -11.68 -11.82 6.64
C ARG A 150 -11.90 -11.62 8.14
N ASP A 151 -11.07 -10.80 8.78
CA ASP A 151 -11.16 -10.54 10.22
C ASP A 151 -12.52 -9.89 10.58
N LYS A 152 -13.00 -8.95 9.75
CA LYS A 152 -14.34 -8.36 9.90
C LYS A 152 -15.44 -9.40 9.73
N ALA A 153 -15.34 -10.29 8.73
CA ALA A 153 -16.32 -11.34 8.50
C ALA A 153 -16.33 -12.37 9.64
N GLU A 154 -15.15 -12.75 10.15
CA GLU A 154 -15.01 -13.65 11.29
C GLU A 154 -15.64 -13.05 12.56
N LEU A 155 -15.36 -11.76 12.82
CA LEU A 155 -15.97 -11.03 13.93
C LEU A 155 -17.50 -10.95 13.79
N ALA A 156 -18.00 -10.67 12.58
CA ALA A 156 -19.45 -10.66 12.31
C ALA A 156 -20.09 -12.05 12.51
N MET A 157 -19.39 -13.12 12.12
CA MET A 157 -19.84 -14.48 12.33
C MET A 157 -19.91 -14.83 13.83
N PHE A 158 -18.88 -14.50 14.61
CA PHE A 158 -18.90 -14.71 16.06
C PHE A 158 -20.06 -13.94 16.74
N ARG A 159 -20.31 -12.70 16.29
CA ARG A 159 -21.45 -11.91 16.79
C ARG A 159 -22.80 -12.55 16.44
N ALA A 160 -22.94 -13.07 15.22
CA ALA A 160 -24.19 -13.71 14.78
C ALA A 160 -24.50 -15.03 15.52
N GLN A 161 -23.48 -15.70 16.08
CA GLN A 161 -23.69 -16.91 16.89
C GLN A 161 -24.39 -16.63 18.21
N ILE A 162 -24.28 -15.42 18.76
CA ILE A 162 -25.04 -14.99 19.93
C ILE A 162 -26.25 -14.21 19.41
N SER A 163 -27.40 -14.92 19.24
CA SER A 163 -28.63 -14.25 18.83
C SER A 163 -29.05 -13.20 19.87
N PRO A 164 -29.10 -11.88 19.49
CA PRO A 164 -29.57 -10.84 20.42
C PRO A 164 -30.95 -11.15 20.95
N HIS A 165 -31.83 -11.62 20.10
CA HIS A 165 -33.20 -11.97 20.42
C HIS A 165 -33.27 -13.10 21.46
N PHE A 166 -32.47 -14.16 21.30
CA PHE A 166 -32.41 -15.23 22.29
C PHE A 166 -31.88 -14.73 23.62
N MET A 167 -30.84 -13.92 23.63
CA MET A 167 -30.25 -13.34 24.85
C MET A 167 -31.29 -12.50 25.59
N PHE A 168 -31.95 -11.57 24.91
CA PHE A 168 -32.95 -10.68 25.53
C PHE A 168 -34.18 -11.46 26.01
N ASN A 169 -34.65 -12.50 25.28
CA ASN A 169 -35.76 -13.33 25.73
C ASN A 169 -35.37 -14.12 26.96
N THR A 170 -34.15 -14.67 27.01
CA THR A 170 -33.66 -15.39 28.19
C THR A 170 -33.55 -14.46 29.40
N LEU A 171 -33.03 -13.24 29.19
CA LEU A 171 -32.98 -12.22 30.27
C LEU A 171 -34.38 -11.85 30.77
N ASN A 172 -35.38 -11.66 29.90
CA ASN A 172 -36.74 -11.37 30.30
C ASN A 172 -37.36 -12.54 31.11
N THR A 173 -37.05 -13.77 30.73
CA THR A 173 -37.48 -14.95 31.49
C THR A 173 -36.84 -15.01 32.88
N LEU A 174 -35.53 -14.76 32.95
CA LEU A 174 -34.80 -14.66 34.21
C LEU A 174 -35.33 -13.55 35.10
N TYR A 175 -35.63 -12.37 34.49
CA TYR A 175 -36.26 -11.27 35.23
C TYR A 175 -37.60 -11.68 35.89
N SER A 176 -38.45 -12.38 35.16
CA SER A 176 -39.72 -12.88 35.70
C SER A 176 -39.57 -13.83 36.91
N LEU A 177 -38.43 -14.49 37.03
CA LEU A 177 -38.10 -15.36 38.16
C LEU A 177 -37.50 -14.63 39.35
N VAL A 178 -36.92 -13.44 39.12
CA VAL A 178 -36.25 -12.63 40.13
C VAL A 178 -37.23 -11.60 40.74
N ILE A 179 -38.22 -11.16 39.96
CA ILE A 179 -39.20 -10.14 40.41
C ILE A 179 -39.94 -10.61 41.67
N GLY A 180 -40.00 -9.75 42.66
CA GLY A 180 -40.68 -10.07 43.95
C GLY A 180 -39.85 -10.91 44.91
N THR A 181 -38.65 -11.37 44.58
CA THR A 181 -37.78 -12.13 45.50
C THR A 181 -37.06 -11.19 46.49
N SER A 182 -36.53 -10.11 46.00
CA SER A 182 -35.86 -9.08 46.80
C SER A 182 -35.69 -7.81 45.96
N GLN A 183 -35.96 -6.65 46.48
CA GLN A 183 -35.72 -5.37 45.80
C GLN A 183 -34.27 -5.22 45.31
N LYS A 184 -33.33 -5.66 46.14
CA LYS A 184 -31.89 -5.62 45.78
C LYS A 184 -31.54 -6.52 44.59
N ALA A 185 -32.18 -7.69 44.48
CA ALA A 185 -31.97 -8.61 43.39
C ALA A 185 -32.59 -8.08 42.07
N GLU A 186 -33.76 -7.48 42.17
CA GLU A 186 -34.45 -6.87 41.05
C GLU A 186 -33.65 -5.69 40.48
N ASP A 187 -33.21 -4.76 41.34
CA ASP A 187 -32.37 -3.63 40.94
C ASP A 187 -31.05 -4.08 40.28
N ALA A 188 -30.41 -5.11 40.85
CA ALA A 188 -29.18 -5.68 40.27
C ALA A 188 -29.42 -6.25 38.89
N PHE A 189 -30.53 -6.94 38.70
CA PHE A 189 -30.85 -7.58 37.41
C PHE A 189 -31.17 -6.52 36.33
N ILE A 190 -31.93 -5.49 36.70
CA ILE A 190 -32.21 -4.37 35.75
C ILE A 190 -30.91 -3.74 35.26
N LYS A 191 -30.03 -3.34 36.21
CA LYS A 191 -28.73 -2.74 35.86
C LYS A 191 -27.86 -3.65 34.99
N PHE A 192 -27.81 -4.93 35.30
CA PHE A 192 -27.08 -5.91 34.47
C PHE A 192 -27.65 -6.00 33.04
N THR A 193 -28.98 -5.98 32.91
CA THR A 193 -29.64 -6.02 31.60
C THR A 193 -29.35 -4.77 30.77
N GLU A 194 -29.34 -3.60 31.40
CA GLU A 194 -28.98 -2.34 30.74
C GLU A 194 -27.55 -2.31 30.29
N ILE A 195 -26.61 -2.79 31.11
CA ILE A 195 -25.19 -2.95 30.75
C ILE A 195 -25.04 -3.86 29.52
N LEU A 196 -25.69 -5.02 29.52
CA LEU A 196 -25.65 -5.95 28.40
C LEU A 196 -26.26 -5.35 27.12
N LYS A 197 -27.41 -4.68 27.26
CA LYS A 197 -28.08 -4.00 26.14
C LYS A 197 -27.18 -2.94 25.53
N TYR A 198 -26.59 -2.09 26.36
CA TYR A 198 -25.66 -1.06 25.90
C TYR A 198 -24.47 -1.67 25.17
N THR A 199 -23.77 -2.60 25.81
CA THR A 199 -22.60 -3.29 25.22
C THR A 199 -22.92 -3.92 23.87
N TYR A 200 -24.12 -4.51 23.74
CA TYR A 200 -24.50 -5.21 22.51
C TYR A 200 -24.86 -4.23 21.37
N VAL A 201 -25.57 -3.15 21.69
CA VAL A 201 -25.98 -2.13 20.69
C VAL A 201 -24.80 -1.27 20.26
N THR A 202 -23.89 -0.98 21.19
CA THR A 202 -22.79 -0.04 20.98
C THR A 202 -21.63 -0.65 20.17
N ILE A 203 -21.50 -1.99 20.18
CA ILE A 203 -20.47 -2.72 19.45
C ILE A 203 -20.44 -2.40 17.94
N GLU A 204 -21.57 -2.03 17.33
CA GLU A 204 -21.69 -1.70 15.91
C GLU A 204 -21.44 -0.21 15.59
N ASN A 205 -21.44 0.63 16.61
CA ASN A 205 -21.31 2.06 16.43
C ASN A 205 -19.85 2.50 16.53
N GLU A 206 -19.36 3.26 15.53
CA GLU A 206 -18.03 3.88 15.62
C GLU A 206 -17.94 4.96 16.70
N LYS A 207 -19.10 5.54 17.04
CA LYS A 207 -19.20 6.60 18.05
C LYS A 207 -20.53 6.51 18.78
N VAL A 208 -20.52 6.91 20.04
CA VAL A 208 -21.69 7.01 20.93
C VAL A 208 -21.76 8.38 21.57
N ALA A 209 -22.94 8.78 22.07
CA ALA A 209 -23.05 10.00 22.85
C ALA A 209 -22.35 9.82 24.21
N LEU A 210 -21.71 10.88 24.69
CA LEU A 210 -21.04 10.89 25.99
C LEU A 210 -22.01 10.58 27.14
N ASP A 211 -23.23 11.07 27.06
CA ASP A 211 -24.30 10.78 28.06
C ASP A 211 -24.59 9.26 28.14
N ASP A 212 -24.61 8.56 27.02
CA ASP A 212 -24.86 7.11 26.99
C ASP A 212 -23.71 6.34 27.65
N GLU A 213 -22.46 6.74 27.40
CA GLU A 213 -21.28 6.15 28.03
C GLU A 213 -21.26 6.40 29.53
N VAL A 214 -21.62 7.60 29.96
CA VAL A 214 -21.73 7.97 31.38
C VAL A 214 -22.81 7.13 32.06
N ALA A 215 -23.99 6.97 31.46
CA ALA A 215 -25.04 6.12 31.97
C ALA A 215 -24.61 4.65 32.10
N TYR A 216 -23.87 4.14 31.12
CA TYR A 216 -23.32 2.79 31.19
C TYR A 216 -22.32 2.65 32.36
N ILE A 217 -21.40 3.59 32.53
CA ILE A 217 -20.44 3.57 33.64
C ILE A 217 -21.15 3.64 34.98
N GLN A 218 -22.18 4.47 35.10
CA GLN A 218 -22.99 4.61 36.33
C GLN A 218 -23.67 3.28 36.66
N ASN A 219 -24.33 2.63 35.69
CA ASN A 219 -24.97 1.32 35.89
C ASN A 219 -23.95 0.25 36.30
N TYR A 220 -22.74 0.28 35.71
CA TYR A 220 -21.68 -0.64 36.08
C TYR A 220 -21.21 -0.43 37.52
N ILE A 221 -20.99 0.81 37.95
CA ILE A 221 -20.54 1.14 39.30
C ILE A 221 -21.62 0.77 40.31
N ASP A 222 -22.88 1.07 40.01
CA ASP A 222 -24.01 0.73 40.90
C ASP A 222 -24.15 -0.79 41.08
N LEU A 223 -23.98 -1.57 40.00
CA LEU A 223 -23.98 -3.00 40.07
C LEU A 223 -22.83 -3.53 40.92
N GLN A 224 -21.61 -2.96 40.78
CA GLN A 224 -20.49 -3.34 41.61
C GLN A 224 -20.72 -2.97 43.09
N ASN A 225 -21.30 -1.84 43.37
CA ASN A 225 -21.64 -1.42 44.75
C ASN A 225 -22.61 -2.37 45.45
N ILE A 226 -23.52 -3.04 44.69
CA ILE A 226 -24.40 -4.07 45.22
C ILE A 226 -23.62 -5.28 45.74
N ARG A 227 -22.48 -5.59 45.14
CA ARG A 227 -21.59 -6.73 45.45
C ARG A 227 -20.58 -6.42 46.56
N LEU A 228 -20.27 -5.14 46.77
CA LEU A 228 -19.28 -4.73 47.75
C LEU A 228 -19.85 -4.83 49.18
N ASN A 229 -18.95 -4.97 50.15
CA ASN A 229 -19.26 -5.03 51.56
C ASN A 229 -19.72 -3.64 52.06
N SER A 230 -20.38 -3.60 53.20
CA SER A 230 -20.84 -2.36 53.86
C SER A 230 -19.72 -1.34 54.15
N HIS A 231 -18.46 -1.79 54.12
CA HIS A 231 -17.29 -0.95 54.41
C HIS A 231 -16.62 -0.35 53.16
N THR A 232 -17.06 -0.76 51.95
CA THR A 232 -16.45 -0.27 50.70
C THR A 232 -17.55 0.20 49.75
N ARG A 233 -17.41 1.43 49.28
CA ARG A 233 -18.30 2.02 48.29
C ARG A 233 -17.48 2.74 47.22
N VAL A 234 -17.83 2.59 45.98
CA VAL A 234 -17.29 3.42 44.88
C VAL A 234 -18.19 4.61 44.69
N ASP A 235 -17.62 5.81 44.81
CA ASP A 235 -18.30 7.09 44.54
C ASP A 235 -17.66 7.67 43.29
N TRP A 236 -18.49 7.92 42.27
CA TRP A 236 -18.04 8.45 40.99
C TRP A 236 -18.74 9.77 40.71
N ARG A 237 -17.93 10.78 40.35
CA ARG A 237 -18.40 12.12 40.05
C ARG A 237 -17.95 12.50 38.66
N HIS A 238 -18.80 13.15 37.91
CA HIS A 238 -18.51 13.68 36.59
C HIS A 238 -19.08 15.09 36.45
N ASP A 239 -18.43 15.89 35.63
CA ASP A 239 -18.89 17.22 35.23
C ASP A 239 -18.79 17.31 33.70
N ILE A 240 -19.93 17.46 33.04
CA ILE A 240 -20.05 17.37 31.59
C ILE A 240 -20.79 18.58 31.08
N GLU A 241 -20.13 19.41 30.28
CA GLU A 241 -20.73 20.58 29.66
C GLU A 241 -21.69 20.20 28.51
N ASP A 242 -21.35 19.24 27.68
CA ASP A 242 -22.17 18.76 26.56
C ASP A 242 -22.12 17.23 26.45
N GLY A 243 -23.18 16.58 26.91
CA GLY A 243 -23.33 15.12 26.87
C GLY A 243 -23.62 14.53 25.50
N LYS A 244 -23.93 15.37 24.48
CA LYS A 244 -24.20 14.96 23.12
C LYS A 244 -22.94 14.81 22.26
N VAL A 245 -21.77 15.12 22.82
CA VAL A 245 -20.49 14.90 22.11
C VAL A 245 -20.32 13.44 21.77
N MET A 246 -20.01 13.16 20.51
CA MET A 246 -19.82 11.80 20.01
C MET A 246 -18.39 11.34 20.25
N ILE A 247 -18.21 10.32 21.06
CA ILE A 247 -16.92 9.70 21.42
C ILE A 247 -16.86 8.25 20.95
N PRO A 248 -15.67 7.65 20.77
CA PRO A 248 -15.51 6.20 20.63
C PRO A 248 -15.97 5.51 21.93
N PRO A 249 -16.73 4.39 21.83
CA PRO A 249 -17.16 3.60 22.99
C PRO A 249 -16.01 2.85 23.65
#